data_f00d6253ab0fc650ff5ef65aad4f225c
#
_entry.id   f00d6253ab0fc650ff5ef65aad4f225c
#
_cell.length_a   1.000
_cell.length_b   1.000
_cell.length_c   1.000
_cell.angle_alpha   90.00
_cell.angle_beta   90.00
_cell.angle_gamma   90.00
#
_symmetry.space_group_name_H-M   'P 1'
#
loop_
_entity.id
_entity.type
_entity.pdbx_description
1 polymer ?
#
loop_
_entity_poly.entity_id
_entity_poly.type
_entity_poly.pdbx_seq_one_letter_code
_entity_poly.pdbx_strand_id
1 'polypeptide(L)'
;MANIVALFCLNTGALLQTIIDALSTHELNLFRRLYEYLQSGDIALGDRLYSSYADICLLKSRDVDCVFRMHQKRKVDFRTGKILGIKDHIVTWTKPKLCPSGLDKALFAILPQSIRLREIRFLVETNGFRSLQITLVTTLLDASLYPKDALAELYSMRWNVEIDLRHLKTTMQMEN
;
A
#
# COMPACT_ATOMS: atom_id res chain seq x y z
N MET A 1 25.01 -7.96 1.50
CA MET A 1 23.71 -7.31 1.83
C MET A 1 22.69 -7.62 0.76
N ALA A 2 21.42 -7.84 1.12
CA ALA A 2 20.33 -8.16 0.22
C ALA A 2 19.08 -7.34 0.57
N ASN A 3 18.21 -7.08 -0.42
CA ASN A 3 16.87 -6.56 -0.21
C ASN A 3 15.92 -7.71 0.10
N ILE A 4 15.07 -7.51 1.11
CA ILE A 4 14.07 -8.50 1.54
C ILE A 4 12.71 -7.83 1.53
N VAL A 5 11.75 -8.45 0.85
CA VAL A 5 10.33 -8.08 0.95
C VAL A 5 9.57 -9.31 1.42
N ALA A 6 8.72 -9.12 2.41
CA ALA A 6 7.95 -10.20 3.03
C ALA A 6 6.45 -9.89 3.00
N LEU A 7 5.65 -10.92 2.79
CA LEU A 7 4.20 -10.89 2.82
C LEU A 7 3.71 -11.60 4.09
N PHE A 8 2.90 -10.91 4.88
CA PHE A 8 2.31 -11.43 6.11
C PHE A 8 0.79 -11.44 6.03
N CYS A 9 0.19 -12.43 6.65
CA CYS A 9 -1.23 -12.39 6.97
C CYS A 9 -1.44 -11.61 8.26
N LEU A 10 -2.13 -10.46 8.21
CA LEU A 10 -2.35 -9.63 9.39
C LEU A 10 -3.21 -10.30 10.47
N ASN A 11 -4.17 -11.14 10.05
CA ASN A 11 -5.06 -11.82 11.00
C ASN A 11 -4.35 -12.84 11.86
N THR A 12 -3.34 -13.51 11.32
CA THR A 12 -2.64 -14.62 11.99
C THR A 12 -1.21 -14.28 12.39
N GLY A 13 -0.65 -13.17 11.87
CA GLY A 13 0.78 -12.85 11.97
C GLY A 13 1.68 -13.80 11.14
N ALA A 14 1.11 -14.72 10.38
CA ALA A 14 1.88 -15.70 9.63
C ALA A 14 2.65 -15.06 8.48
N LEU A 15 3.92 -15.42 8.34
CA LEU A 15 4.74 -15.12 7.17
C LEU A 15 4.28 -16.02 6.01
N LEU A 16 3.67 -15.43 4.99
CA LEU A 16 3.17 -16.15 3.81
C LEU A 16 4.25 -16.37 2.77
N GLN A 17 5.08 -15.36 2.55
CA GLN A 17 6.15 -15.43 1.55
C GLN A 17 7.26 -14.41 1.83
N THR A 18 8.47 -14.74 1.44
CA THR A 18 9.63 -13.84 1.48
C THR A 18 10.35 -13.89 0.14
N ILE A 19 10.70 -12.74 -0.39
CA ILE A 19 11.53 -12.60 -1.58
C ILE A 19 12.81 -11.89 -1.19
N ILE A 20 13.94 -12.50 -1.50
CA ILE A 20 15.28 -12.00 -1.24
C ILE A 20 15.99 -11.83 -2.58
N ASP A 21 16.64 -10.69 -2.78
CA ASP A 21 17.40 -10.42 -4.00
C ASP A 21 18.55 -9.44 -3.70
N ALA A 22 19.43 -9.23 -4.68
CA ALA A 22 20.56 -8.32 -4.56
C ALA A 22 20.10 -6.89 -4.22
N LEU A 23 20.94 -6.13 -3.51
CA LEU A 23 20.67 -4.71 -3.17
C LEU A 23 20.40 -3.83 -4.40
N SER A 24 20.92 -4.20 -5.56
CA SER A 24 20.69 -3.52 -6.83
C SER A 24 19.26 -3.67 -7.35
N THR A 25 18.52 -4.67 -6.88
CA THR A 25 17.13 -4.90 -7.28
C THR A 25 16.22 -3.94 -6.52
N HIS A 26 15.49 -3.10 -7.25
CA HIS A 26 14.58 -2.15 -6.66
C HIS A 26 13.44 -2.86 -5.91
N GLU A 27 13.14 -2.44 -4.68
CA GLU A 27 12.14 -3.05 -3.79
C GLU A 27 10.75 -3.22 -4.45
N LEU A 28 10.32 -2.27 -5.30
CA LEU A 28 9.07 -2.39 -6.06
C LEU A 28 9.04 -3.60 -7.00
N ASN A 29 10.18 -4.02 -7.54
CA ASN A 29 10.23 -5.20 -8.41
C ASN A 29 10.05 -6.47 -7.58
N LEU A 30 10.59 -6.51 -6.37
CA LEU A 30 10.36 -7.61 -5.43
C LEU A 30 8.89 -7.65 -4.99
N PHE A 31 8.32 -6.50 -4.68
CA PHE A 31 6.91 -6.38 -4.31
C PHE A 31 5.98 -6.93 -5.40
N ARG A 32 6.24 -6.60 -6.68
CA ARG A 32 5.45 -7.12 -7.82
C ARG A 32 5.53 -8.63 -7.96
N ARG A 33 6.63 -9.26 -7.57
CA ARG A 33 6.77 -10.72 -7.52
C ARG A 33 5.89 -11.35 -6.44
N LEU A 34 5.49 -10.60 -5.41
CA LEU A 34 4.55 -11.08 -4.39
C LEU A 34 3.10 -11.14 -4.87
N TYR A 35 2.76 -10.50 -6.00
CA TYR A 35 1.37 -10.49 -6.49
C TYR A 35 0.83 -11.88 -6.84
N GLU A 36 1.68 -12.82 -7.18
CA GLU A 36 1.29 -14.21 -7.49
C GLU A 36 0.79 -14.98 -6.26
N TYR A 37 1.13 -14.51 -5.06
CA TYR A 37 0.71 -15.11 -3.79
C TYR A 37 -0.55 -14.46 -3.21
N LEU A 38 -1.05 -13.40 -3.84
CA LEU A 38 -2.30 -12.74 -3.47
C LEU A 38 -3.47 -13.40 -4.21
N GLN A 39 -4.58 -13.56 -3.50
CA GLN A 39 -5.80 -14.16 -4.03
C GLN A 39 -6.86 -13.09 -4.31
N SER A 40 -7.80 -13.41 -5.21
CA SER A 40 -8.99 -12.56 -5.43
C SER A 40 -9.74 -12.36 -4.11
N GLY A 41 -10.09 -11.10 -3.83
CA GLY A 41 -10.73 -10.69 -2.59
C GLY A 41 -9.78 -10.30 -1.45
N ASP A 42 -8.47 -10.51 -1.61
CA ASP A 42 -7.50 -10.02 -0.63
C ASP A 42 -7.45 -8.48 -0.58
N ILE A 43 -7.04 -7.95 0.57
CA ILE A 43 -6.74 -6.53 0.78
C ILE A 43 -5.24 -6.39 1.11
N ALA A 44 -4.48 -5.89 0.15
CA ALA A 44 -3.05 -5.64 0.33
C ALA A 44 -2.81 -4.33 1.12
N LEU A 45 -2.08 -4.43 2.23
CA LEU A 45 -1.63 -3.26 3.00
C LEU A 45 -0.16 -2.98 2.72
N GLY A 46 0.17 -1.70 2.60
CA GLY A 46 1.56 -1.33 2.32
C GLY A 46 1.90 0.11 2.64
N ASP A 47 3.21 0.40 2.70
CA ASP A 47 3.70 1.75 2.91
C ASP A 47 3.64 2.57 1.60
N ARG A 48 4.04 3.82 1.70
CA ARG A 48 4.03 4.84 0.63
C ARG A 48 4.78 4.42 -0.65
N LEU A 49 5.74 3.53 -0.56
CA LEU A 49 6.49 3.03 -1.72
C LEU A 49 5.57 2.31 -2.71
N TYR A 50 4.57 1.60 -2.21
CA TYR A 50 3.68 0.75 -2.98
C TYR A 50 2.46 1.47 -3.55
N SER A 51 2.25 2.75 -3.19
CA SER A 51 1.09 3.55 -3.61
C SER A 51 1.19 4.13 -5.02
N SER A 52 1.85 3.43 -5.95
CA SER A 52 1.93 3.89 -7.33
C SER A 52 0.62 3.62 -8.09
N TYR A 53 0.31 4.48 -9.09
CA TYR A 53 -0.82 4.27 -9.99
C TYR A 53 -0.80 2.87 -10.62
N ALA A 54 0.36 2.48 -11.14
CA ALA A 54 0.51 1.21 -11.85
C ALA A 54 0.31 0.01 -10.92
N ASP A 55 0.89 0.04 -9.72
CA ASP A 55 0.80 -1.06 -8.75
C ASP A 55 -0.64 -1.22 -8.23
N ILE A 56 -1.35 -0.13 -7.98
CA ILE A 56 -2.78 -0.17 -7.62
C ILE A 56 -3.63 -0.77 -8.76
N CYS A 57 -3.38 -0.38 -10.01
CA CYS A 57 -4.09 -0.94 -11.16
C CYS A 57 -3.79 -2.42 -11.36
N LEU A 58 -2.54 -2.85 -11.17
CA LEU A 58 -2.12 -4.25 -11.29
C LEU A 58 -2.77 -5.13 -10.22
N LEU A 59 -2.85 -4.66 -8.98
CA LEU A 59 -3.55 -5.36 -7.90
C LEU A 59 -5.04 -5.46 -8.23
N LYS A 60 -5.66 -4.35 -8.63
CA LYS A 60 -7.09 -4.33 -8.96
C LYS A 60 -7.44 -5.22 -10.16
N SER A 61 -6.55 -5.36 -11.14
CA SER A 61 -6.74 -6.30 -12.26
C SER A 61 -6.72 -7.78 -11.83
N ARG A 62 -6.23 -8.08 -10.63
CA ARG A 62 -6.24 -9.40 -9.99
C ARG A 62 -7.38 -9.55 -8.97
N ASP A 63 -8.29 -8.57 -8.93
CA ASP A 63 -9.36 -8.50 -7.94
C ASP A 63 -8.83 -8.43 -6.49
N VAL A 64 -7.66 -7.85 -6.31
CA VAL A 64 -7.04 -7.55 -5.02
C VAL A 64 -7.26 -6.06 -4.74
N ASP A 65 -7.86 -5.76 -3.59
CA ASP A 65 -7.98 -4.39 -3.11
C ASP A 65 -6.71 -3.95 -2.36
N CYS A 66 -6.55 -2.65 -2.17
CA CYS A 66 -5.38 -2.14 -1.47
C CYS A 66 -5.72 -1.03 -0.49
N VAL A 67 -4.92 -0.93 0.58
CA VAL A 67 -4.89 0.18 1.52
C VAL A 67 -3.43 0.58 1.71
N PHE A 68 -3.00 1.62 1.02
CA PHE A 68 -1.61 2.08 1.03
C PHE A 68 -1.49 3.47 1.64
N ARG A 69 -0.39 3.69 2.35
CA ARG A 69 -0.03 5.04 2.73
C ARG A 69 0.32 5.83 1.47
N MET A 70 -0.26 7.00 1.32
CA MET A 70 -0.02 7.84 0.17
C MET A 70 1.41 8.39 0.16
N HIS A 71 2.01 8.41 -1.03
CA HIS A 71 3.35 8.98 -1.22
C HIS A 71 3.33 10.49 -0.91
N GLN A 72 4.28 10.96 -0.13
CA GLN A 72 4.36 12.34 0.38
C GLN A 72 4.42 13.44 -0.70
N LYS A 73 4.90 13.11 -1.91
CA LYS A 73 4.94 14.05 -3.04
C LYS A 73 3.57 14.31 -3.66
N ARG A 74 2.57 13.46 -3.37
CA ARG A 74 1.23 13.64 -3.90
C ARG A 74 0.44 14.61 -3.02
N LYS A 75 0.01 15.70 -3.63
CA LYS A 75 -0.84 16.69 -2.95
C LYS A 75 -2.29 16.22 -3.00
N VAL A 76 -2.99 16.32 -1.87
CA VAL A 76 -4.39 15.94 -1.72
C VAL A 76 -5.20 17.19 -1.40
N ASP A 77 -6.25 17.41 -2.19
CA ASP A 77 -7.26 18.46 -1.92
C ASP A 77 -8.62 17.81 -1.65
N PHE A 78 -8.97 17.70 -0.38
CA PHE A 78 -10.22 17.07 0.08
C PHE A 78 -11.49 17.88 -0.26
N ARG A 79 -11.37 19.01 -0.96
CA ARG A 79 -12.51 19.78 -1.45
C ARG A 79 -12.98 19.31 -2.83
N THR A 80 -12.23 18.41 -3.47
CA THR A 80 -12.49 17.90 -4.82
C THR A 80 -13.03 16.47 -4.79
N GLY A 81 -13.63 16.04 -5.90
CA GLY A 81 -14.18 14.69 -6.02
C GLY A 81 -15.50 14.49 -5.27
N LYS A 82 -15.86 13.22 -5.00
CA LYS A 82 -17.06 12.89 -4.22
C LYS A 82 -16.70 12.85 -2.74
N ILE A 83 -17.14 13.84 -1.99
CA ILE A 83 -16.90 13.95 -0.54
C ILE A 83 -17.75 12.89 0.18
N LEU A 84 -17.13 12.11 1.03
CA LEU A 84 -17.77 11.09 1.89
C LEU A 84 -17.83 11.54 3.35
N GLY A 85 -16.89 12.39 3.77
CA GLY A 85 -16.80 12.91 5.12
C GLY A 85 -15.60 13.84 5.32
N ILE A 86 -15.30 14.19 6.56
CA ILE A 86 -14.17 15.07 6.89
C ILE A 86 -12.86 14.38 6.51
N LYS A 87 -12.12 14.95 5.54
CA LYS A 87 -10.87 14.40 5.00
C LYS A 87 -11.03 12.96 4.50
N ASP A 88 -12.13 12.72 3.79
CA ASP A 88 -12.51 11.46 3.19
C ASP A 88 -13.27 11.73 1.90
N HIS A 89 -12.71 11.33 0.76
CA HIS A 89 -13.32 11.57 -0.54
C HIS A 89 -12.91 10.52 -1.58
N ILE A 90 -13.69 10.40 -2.64
CA ILE A 90 -13.36 9.61 -3.82
C ILE A 90 -12.91 10.55 -4.93
N VAL A 91 -11.76 10.24 -5.50
CA VAL A 91 -11.14 10.95 -6.62
C VAL A 91 -10.83 10.02 -7.76
N THR A 92 -10.61 10.59 -8.93
CA THR A 92 -10.12 9.85 -10.10
C THR A 92 -8.65 10.17 -10.32
N TRP A 93 -7.80 9.16 -10.22
CA TRP A 93 -6.41 9.29 -10.63
C TRP A 93 -6.29 8.98 -12.12
N THR A 94 -5.53 9.81 -12.83
CA THR A 94 -5.20 9.61 -14.24
C THR A 94 -3.86 8.90 -14.37
N LYS A 95 -3.76 8.07 -15.42
CA LYS A 95 -2.54 7.36 -15.77
C LYS A 95 -1.38 8.33 -16.01
N PRO A 96 -0.22 8.14 -15.38
CA PRO A 96 0.96 8.93 -15.65
C PRO A 96 1.42 8.79 -17.11
N LYS A 97 1.99 9.85 -17.67
CA LYS A 97 2.56 9.81 -19.04
C LYS A 97 3.78 8.88 -19.13
N LEU A 98 4.57 8.82 -18.06
CA LEU A 98 5.81 8.04 -18.02
C LEU A 98 5.56 6.68 -17.34
N CYS A 99 6.06 5.62 -17.99
CA CYS A 99 6.11 4.31 -17.38
C CYS A 99 7.04 4.32 -16.16
N PRO A 100 6.60 3.80 -15.01
CA PRO A 100 7.47 3.67 -13.83
C PRO A 100 8.69 2.80 -14.13
N SER A 101 9.82 3.12 -13.52
CA SER A 101 11.03 2.31 -13.60
C SER A 101 10.76 0.88 -13.12
N GLY A 102 11.34 -0.11 -13.81
CA GLY A 102 11.19 -1.52 -13.47
C GLY A 102 9.81 -2.13 -13.80
N LEU A 103 8.93 -1.41 -14.50
CA LEU A 103 7.70 -1.97 -15.03
C LEU A 103 7.83 -2.15 -16.54
N ASP A 104 7.33 -3.30 -17.04
CA ASP A 104 7.29 -3.56 -18.47
C ASP A 104 6.40 -2.52 -19.20
N LYS A 105 6.88 -1.99 -20.32
CA LYS A 105 6.18 -0.95 -21.08
C LYS A 105 4.89 -1.45 -21.71
N ALA A 106 4.85 -2.71 -22.17
CA ALA A 106 3.65 -3.29 -22.76
C ALA A 106 2.59 -3.50 -21.68
N LEU A 107 2.99 -4.00 -20.51
CA LEU A 107 2.11 -4.11 -19.36
C LEU A 107 1.59 -2.73 -18.92
N PHE A 108 2.45 -1.72 -18.88
CA PHE A 108 2.01 -0.35 -18.55
C PHE A 108 1.03 0.18 -19.60
N ALA A 109 1.24 -0.09 -20.90
CA ALA A 109 0.40 0.42 -21.97
C ALA A 109 -1.06 -0.02 -21.83
N ILE A 110 -1.31 -1.26 -21.40
CA ILE A 110 -2.65 -1.83 -21.24
C ILE A 110 -3.39 -1.40 -19.98
N LEU A 111 -2.70 -0.75 -19.00
CA LEU A 111 -3.36 -0.24 -17.81
C LEU A 111 -4.44 0.79 -18.16
N PRO A 112 -5.53 0.88 -17.39
CA PRO A 112 -6.62 1.84 -17.63
C PRO A 112 -6.10 3.28 -17.65
N GLN A 113 -6.82 4.18 -18.36
CA GLN A 113 -6.46 5.60 -18.43
C GLN A 113 -6.75 6.35 -17.12
N SER A 114 -7.66 5.82 -16.31
CA SER A 114 -8.00 6.38 -15.01
C SER A 114 -8.50 5.28 -14.07
N ILE A 115 -8.38 5.53 -12.78
CA ILE A 115 -8.91 4.67 -11.72
C ILE A 115 -9.56 5.55 -10.64
N ARG A 116 -10.71 5.10 -10.12
CA ARG A 116 -11.34 5.74 -8.96
C ARG A 116 -10.72 5.19 -7.70
N LEU A 117 -10.31 6.09 -6.80
CA LEU A 117 -9.68 5.76 -5.53
C LEU A 117 -10.29 6.60 -4.43
N ARG A 118 -10.28 6.09 -3.22
CA ARG A 118 -10.67 6.83 -2.03
C ARG A 118 -9.41 7.28 -1.30
N GLU A 119 -9.34 8.56 -0.99
CA GLU A 119 -8.26 9.17 -0.20
C GLU A 119 -8.81 9.53 1.17
N ILE A 120 -8.12 9.11 2.22
CA ILE A 120 -8.54 9.27 3.62
C ILE A 120 -7.39 9.83 4.42
N ARG A 121 -7.65 10.80 5.30
CA ARG A 121 -6.64 11.35 6.20
C ARG A 121 -7.09 11.28 7.64
N PHE A 122 -6.21 10.80 8.51
CA PHE A 122 -6.43 10.71 9.95
C PHE A 122 -5.17 11.07 10.73
N LEU A 123 -5.33 11.30 12.02
CA LEU A 123 -4.24 11.54 12.96
C LEU A 123 -3.98 10.27 13.74
N VAL A 124 -2.73 9.90 13.84
CA VAL A 124 -2.28 8.86 14.76
C VAL A 124 -1.66 9.58 15.96
N GLU A 125 -2.29 9.42 17.10
CA GLU A 125 -1.78 9.93 18.38
C GLU A 125 -0.95 8.83 19.03
N THR A 126 0.32 9.12 19.30
CA THR A 126 1.19 8.22 20.04
C THR A 126 1.60 8.93 21.32
N ASN A 127 1.31 8.35 22.47
CA ASN A 127 1.65 8.92 23.77
C ASN A 127 3.13 9.27 23.83
N GLY A 128 3.43 10.54 24.11
CA GLY A 128 4.80 11.06 24.22
C GLY A 128 5.47 11.45 22.89
N PHE A 129 4.78 11.33 21.74
CA PHE A 129 5.28 11.75 20.44
C PHE A 129 4.31 12.73 19.75
N ARG A 130 4.84 13.48 18.76
CA ARG A 130 3.98 14.35 17.93
C ARG A 130 2.98 13.51 17.15
N SER A 131 1.72 13.95 17.15
CA SER A 131 0.67 13.35 16.32
C SER A 131 1.11 13.27 14.85
N LEU A 132 1.06 12.08 14.28
CA LEU A 132 1.44 11.84 12.90
C LEU A 132 0.20 11.88 12.00
N GLN A 133 0.18 12.79 11.04
CA GLN A 133 -0.87 12.82 10.03
C GLN A 133 -0.57 11.79 8.93
N ILE A 134 -1.47 10.83 8.76
CA ILE A 134 -1.38 9.81 7.72
C ILE A 134 -2.48 10.03 6.69
N THR A 135 -2.11 9.95 5.42
CA THR A 135 -3.08 9.88 4.32
C THR A 135 -2.97 8.52 3.65
N LEU A 136 -4.09 7.83 3.56
CA LEU A 136 -4.23 6.56 2.84
C LEU A 136 -4.85 6.79 1.47
N VAL A 137 -4.53 5.90 0.55
CA VAL A 137 -5.22 5.70 -0.72
C VAL A 137 -5.69 4.25 -0.77
N THR A 138 -6.94 4.04 -1.20
CA THR A 138 -7.55 2.71 -1.24
C THR A 138 -8.49 2.54 -2.43
N THR A 139 -8.64 1.31 -2.87
CA THR A 139 -9.65 0.88 -3.85
C THR A 139 -11.00 0.55 -3.20
N LEU A 140 -11.10 0.52 -1.87
CA LEU A 140 -12.31 0.28 -1.09
C LEU A 140 -13.15 1.55 -1.04
N LEU A 141 -14.06 1.70 -2.00
CA LEU A 141 -14.80 2.96 -2.23
C LEU A 141 -16.05 3.13 -1.36
N ASP A 142 -16.64 2.04 -0.89
CA ASP A 142 -17.88 2.08 -0.10
C ASP A 142 -17.58 2.42 1.35
N ALA A 143 -17.97 3.64 1.77
CA ALA A 143 -17.73 4.12 3.13
C ALA A 143 -18.66 3.46 4.17
N SER A 144 -19.75 2.83 3.76
CA SER A 144 -20.64 2.12 4.66
C SER A 144 -20.11 0.73 5.02
N LEU A 145 -19.49 0.05 4.04
CA LEU A 145 -18.80 -1.23 4.26
C LEU A 145 -17.42 -1.05 4.90
N TYR A 146 -16.72 0.01 4.51
CA TYR A 146 -15.36 0.32 4.97
C TYR A 146 -15.31 1.70 5.60
N PRO A 147 -15.81 1.86 6.85
CA PRO A 147 -15.74 3.12 7.56
C PRO A 147 -14.31 3.64 7.67
N LYS A 148 -14.15 4.97 7.69
CA LYS A 148 -12.84 5.60 7.78
C LYS A 148 -12.01 5.11 8.96
N ASP A 149 -12.64 4.97 10.13
CA ASP A 149 -11.96 4.56 11.36
C ASP A 149 -11.53 3.09 11.29
N ALA A 150 -12.34 2.22 10.67
CA ALA A 150 -11.96 0.82 10.43
C ALA A 150 -10.75 0.71 9.50
N LEU A 151 -10.66 1.55 8.44
CA LEU A 151 -9.49 1.58 7.56
C LEU A 151 -8.24 2.15 8.26
N ALA A 152 -8.41 3.10 9.18
CA ALA A 152 -7.32 3.63 10.00
C ALA A 152 -6.80 2.57 10.98
N GLU A 153 -7.70 1.83 11.62
CA GLU A 153 -7.36 0.71 12.50
C GLU A 153 -6.65 -0.40 11.75
N LEU A 154 -7.23 -0.84 10.61
CA LEU A 154 -6.62 -1.85 9.74
C LEU A 154 -5.20 -1.45 9.32
N TYR A 155 -5.00 -0.20 8.91
CA TYR A 155 -3.67 0.27 8.54
C TYR A 155 -2.70 0.31 9.74
N SER A 156 -3.19 0.59 10.93
CA SER A 156 -2.38 0.62 12.15
C SER A 156 -1.84 -0.77 12.51
N MET A 157 -2.56 -1.85 12.18
CA MET A 157 -2.09 -3.23 12.38
C MET A 157 -0.81 -3.54 11.59
N ARG A 158 -0.51 -2.79 10.51
CA ARG A 158 0.72 -2.94 9.73
C ARG A 158 1.98 -2.76 10.60
N TRP A 159 1.93 -1.95 11.65
CA TRP A 159 3.09 -1.77 12.55
C TRP A 159 3.47 -3.05 13.31
N ASN A 160 2.52 -3.96 13.52
CA ASN A 160 2.83 -5.26 14.11
C ASN A 160 3.78 -6.04 13.20
N VAL A 161 3.57 -5.96 11.89
CA VAL A 161 4.45 -6.59 10.88
C VAL A 161 5.88 -6.03 10.93
N GLU A 162 6.06 -4.72 11.20
CA GLU A 162 7.40 -4.15 11.36
C GLU A 162 8.13 -4.69 12.60
N ILE A 163 7.39 -4.95 13.67
CA ILE A 163 7.91 -5.59 14.88
C ILE A 163 8.31 -7.04 14.57
N ASP A 164 7.44 -7.78 13.89
CA ASP A 164 7.69 -9.18 13.51
C ASP A 164 8.89 -9.29 12.56
N LEU A 165 9.01 -8.41 11.57
CA LEU A 165 10.17 -8.32 10.68
C LEU A 165 11.46 -8.00 11.44
N ARG A 166 11.40 -7.12 12.43
CA ARG A 166 12.56 -6.79 13.28
C ARG A 166 12.99 -8.01 14.09
N HIS A 167 12.04 -8.71 14.72
CA HIS A 167 12.32 -9.95 15.43
C HIS A 167 12.97 -11.01 14.53
N LEU A 168 12.43 -11.15 13.31
CA LEU A 168 12.95 -12.10 12.33
C LEU A 168 14.40 -11.76 11.94
N LYS A 169 14.69 -10.50 11.64
CA LYS A 169 16.05 -10.02 11.32
C LYS A 169 17.02 -10.24 12.46
N THR A 170 16.61 -9.89 13.70
CA THR A 170 17.45 -10.07 14.89
C THR A 170 17.71 -11.53 15.16
N THR A 171 16.69 -12.39 15.10
CA THR A 171 16.82 -13.84 15.33
C THR A 171 17.70 -14.50 14.28
N MET A 172 17.63 -14.06 13.04
CA MET A 172 18.45 -14.59 11.93
C MET A 172 19.85 -13.92 11.84
N GLN A 173 20.21 -13.05 12.79
CA GLN A 173 21.47 -12.29 12.79
C GLN A 173 21.77 -11.56 11.47
N MET A 174 20.72 -11.05 10.81
CA MET A 174 20.84 -10.35 9.53
C MET A 174 21.23 -8.87 9.69
N GLU A 175 21.34 -8.38 10.91
CA GLU A 175 21.84 -7.04 11.25
C GLU A 175 23.29 -7.18 11.74
N ASN A 176 24.24 -7.06 10.83
CA ASN A 176 25.68 -6.77 11.05
C ASN A 176 26.14 -5.72 10.05
#